data_2062da67ef68017683636b3678dbeb50
#
_entry.id   2062da67ef68017683636b3678dbeb50
#
_cell.length_a   1.000
_cell.length_b   1.000
_cell.length_c   1.000
_cell.angle_alpha   90.00
_cell.angle_beta   90.00
_cell.angle_gamma   90.00
#
_symmetry.space_group_name_H-M   'P 1'
#
loop_
_entity.id
_entity.type
_entity.pdbx_description
1 polymer ?
#
loop_
_entity_poly.entity_id
_entity_poly.type
_entity_poly.pdbx_seq_one_letter_code
_entity_poly.pdbx_strand_id
1 'polypeptide(L)'
;NQAPARLFTTPPGCYLVKDSSSVINYMGEGKQTGIDYDFFPFPPIDPAYGNPALIAGDIIAMFKDRPEVRAVLDFLSRGESIRLWLAQGGALSPHLDTQPDWYSNETEQQIAALVENASAIRFDGADLMPAEVGTAAFWRSMTSWVNGTVDLDTALTTIDAAWPTD
;
A
#
# COMPACT_ATOMS: atom_id res chain seq x y z
N ASN A 1 10.35 7.97 4.10
CA ASN A 1 9.68 8.75 3.07
C ASN A 1 9.53 10.20 3.56
N GLN A 2 10.05 11.19 2.80
CA GLN A 2 9.94 12.63 3.15
C GLN A 2 8.97 13.39 2.24
N ALA A 3 8.42 12.72 1.21
CA ALA A 3 7.54 13.37 0.26
C ALA A 3 6.27 13.97 0.92
N PRO A 4 5.57 13.27 1.83
CA PRO A 4 4.39 13.80 2.50
C PRO A 4 4.68 15.07 3.33
N ALA A 5 5.84 15.18 3.95
CA ALA A 5 6.21 16.35 4.74
C ALA A 5 6.27 17.64 3.91
N ARG A 6 6.42 17.54 2.59
CA ARG A 6 6.43 18.71 1.68
C ARG A 6 5.06 19.40 1.55
N LEU A 7 3.97 18.72 1.89
CA LEU A 7 2.65 19.34 1.99
C LEU A 7 2.64 20.48 3.02
N PHE A 8 3.46 20.37 4.07
CA PHE A 8 3.44 21.25 5.26
C PHE A 8 4.59 22.24 5.31
N THR A 9 5.40 22.37 4.24
CA THR A 9 6.44 23.41 4.16
C THR A 9 5.83 24.79 3.89
N THR A 10 6.57 25.85 4.14
CA THR A 10 6.13 27.22 3.85
C THR A 10 7.13 27.90 2.90
N PRO A 11 6.78 28.16 1.63
CA PRO A 11 5.52 27.75 0.97
C PRO A 11 5.44 26.22 0.81
N PRO A 12 4.24 25.66 0.58
CA PRO A 12 4.09 24.22 0.34
C PRO A 12 4.94 23.74 -0.83
N GLY A 13 5.69 22.66 -0.62
CA GLY A 13 6.50 22.06 -1.68
C GLY A 13 5.69 21.20 -2.67
N CYS A 14 4.46 20.82 -2.29
CA CYS A 14 3.43 20.21 -3.12
C CYS A 14 2.07 20.40 -2.45
N TYR A 15 0.99 20.22 -3.22
CA TYR A 15 -0.39 20.31 -2.72
C TYR A 15 -1.10 18.96 -2.74
N LEU A 16 -0.56 17.98 -3.48
CA LEU A 16 -1.09 16.64 -3.62
C LEU A 16 0.06 15.64 -3.52
N VAL A 17 -0.19 14.55 -2.84
CA VAL A 17 0.70 13.39 -2.77
C VAL A 17 -0.14 12.14 -3.09
N LYS A 18 0.31 11.32 -4.05
CA LYS A 18 -0.26 10.01 -4.33
C LYS A 18 0.63 8.98 -3.66
N ASP A 19 0.04 8.23 -2.72
CA ASP A 19 0.76 7.19 -1.98
C ASP A 19 -0.22 6.11 -1.51
N SER A 20 0.25 5.11 -0.77
CA SER A 20 -0.58 4.11 -0.10
C SER A 20 -1.23 4.68 1.16
N SER A 21 -2.22 3.96 1.73
CA SER A 21 -2.87 4.35 2.99
C SER A 21 -1.91 4.51 4.15
N SER A 22 -0.80 3.77 4.16
CA SER A 22 0.23 3.88 5.20
C SER A 22 0.97 5.22 5.23
N VAL A 23 0.78 6.08 4.22
CA VAL A 23 1.37 7.44 4.17
C VAL A 23 0.97 8.29 5.36
N ILE A 24 -0.18 8.03 5.99
CA ILE A 24 -0.61 8.74 7.21
C ILE A 24 0.43 8.70 8.33
N ASN A 25 1.20 7.63 8.41
CA ASN A 25 2.28 7.48 9.39
C ASN A 25 3.49 8.40 9.12
N TYR A 26 3.54 9.05 7.96
CA TYR A 26 4.61 9.94 7.51
C TYR A 26 4.17 11.40 7.34
N MET A 27 2.93 11.75 7.71
CA MET A 27 2.40 13.11 7.59
C MET A 27 3.04 14.09 8.60
N GLY A 28 3.69 13.58 9.61
CA GLY A 28 4.31 14.38 10.67
C GLY A 28 3.51 14.38 11.97
N GLU A 29 4.23 14.57 13.06
CA GLU A 29 3.63 14.56 14.40
C GLU A 29 2.57 15.66 14.56
N GLY A 30 1.44 15.30 15.13
CA GLY A 30 0.33 16.20 15.40
C GLY A 30 -0.52 16.60 14.19
N LYS A 31 -0.25 16.10 12.99
CA LYS A 31 -1.08 16.34 11.81
C LYS A 31 -2.35 15.51 11.83
N GLN A 32 -3.48 16.14 11.52
CA GLN A 32 -4.81 15.51 11.62
C GLN A 32 -5.55 15.58 10.28
N THR A 33 -6.14 14.45 9.90
CA THR A 33 -7.04 14.37 8.74
C THR A 33 -8.27 15.23 8.96
N GLY A 34 -8.76 15.85 7.89
CA GLY A 34 -9.90 16.78 7.94
C GLY A 34 -9.58 18.15 8.49
N ILE A 35 -8.35 18.38 9.02
CA ILE A 35 -7.89 19.68 9.54
C ILE A 35 -6.66 20.15 8.78
N ASP A 36 -5.57 19.39 8.80
CA ASP A 36 -4.30 19.76 8.16
C ASP A 36 -4.20 19.21 6.73
N TYR A 37 -4.82 18.06 6.46
CA TYR A 37 -4.87 17.38 5.17
C TYR A 37 -6.15 16.55 5.09
N ASP A 38 -6.47 16.12 3.87
CA ASP A 38 -7.55 15.19 3.63
C ASP A 38 -7.14 14.23 2.51
N PHE A 39 -7.95 13.21 2.23
CA PHE A 39 -7.66 12.24 1.18
C PHE A 39 -8.89 12.00 0.31
N PHE A 40 -8.64 11.54 -0.90
CA PHE A 40 -9.69 11.11 -1.83
C PHE A 40 -9.15 9.94 -2.68
N PRO A 41 -10.04 9.05 -3.15
CA PRO A 41 -9.64 7.98 -4.04
C PRO A 41 -9.06 8.56 -5.34
N PHE A 42 -8.05 7.89 -5.89
CA PHE A 42 -7.50 8.30 -7.19
C PHE A 42 -8.63 8.26 -8.23
N PRO A 43 -8.88 9.36 -8.97
CA PRO A 43 -9.96 9.42 -9.94
C PRO A 43 -9.78 8.35 -11.03
N PRO A 44 -10.88 7.74 -11.53
CA PRO A 44 -10.79 6.80 -12.63
C PRO A 44 -10.23 7.49 -13.87
N ILE A 45 -9.22 6.86 -14.52
CA ILE A 45 -8.66 7.35 -15.79
C ILE A 45 -9.66 7.08 -16.91
N ASP A 46 -10.27 5.90 -16.93
CA ASP A 46 -11.35 5.51 -17.81
C ASP A 46 -12.54 5.03 -16.98
N PRO A 47 -13.68 5.75 -17.03
CA PRO A 47 -14.88 5.38 -16.27
C PRO A 47 -15.44 3.99 -16.58
N ALA A 48 -15.11 3.41 -17.75
CA ALA A 48 -15.55 2.07 -18.13
C ALA A 48 -15.03 0.98 -17.17
N TYR A 49 -13.90 1.24 -16.49
CA TYR A 49 -13.30 0.30 -15.52
C TYR A 49 -13.75 0.55 -14.07
N GLY A 50 -14.60 1.54 -13.82
CA GLY A 50 -15.08 1.90 -12.48
C GLY A 50 -13.96 2.42 -11.58
N ASN A 51 -14.06 2.14 -10.28
CA ASN A 51 -13.11 2.55 -9.25
C ASN A 51 -12.45 1.32 -8.61
N PRO A 52 -11.48 0.67 -9.26
CA PRO A 52 -10.75 -0.43 -8.66
C PRO A 52 -9.84 0.09 -7.54
N ALA A 53 -9.71 -0.68 -6.45
CA ALA A 53 -8.69 -0.45 -5.44
C ALA A 53 -7.44 -1.27 -5.76
N LEU A 54 -6.29 -0.60 -5.79
CA LEU A 54 -4.99 -1.25 -5.81
C LEU A 54 -4.59 -1.52 -4.36
N ILE A 55 -4.27 -2.77 -4.07
CA ILE A 55 -3.83 -3.20 -2.74
C ILE A 55 -2.46 -3.85 -2.82
N ALA A 56 -1.74 -3.75 -1.71
CA ALA A 56 -0.58 -4.59 -1.37
C ALA A 56 -0.73 -4.99 0.09
N GLY A 57 0.00 -5.97 0.56
CA GLY A 57 -0.12 -6.40 1.95
C GLY A 57 0.91 -7.43 2.36
N ASP A 58 1.01 -7.62 3.68
CA ASP A 58 1.84 -8.64 4.27
C ASP A 58 1.18 -10.01 4.16
N ILE A 59 1.95 -10.99 3.72
CA ILE A 59 1.50 -12.38 3.54
C ILE A 59 2.16 -13.25 4.60
N ILE A 60 1.34 -14.01 5.33
CA ILE A 60 1.83 -14.98 6.30
C ILE A 60 1.80 -16.37 5.68
N ALA A 61 2.96 -17.02 5.63
CA ALA A 61 3.12 -18.34 5.02
C ALA A 61 3.64 -19.37 6.03
N MET A 62 3.22 -20.61 5.84
CA MET A 62 3.71 -21.75 6.61
C MET A 62 4.94 -22.38 5.95
N PHE A 63 6.11 -22.29 6.60
CA PHE A 63 7.36 -22.88 6.12
C PHE A 63 7.63 -24.28 6.70
N LYS A 64 6.94 -24.65 7.78
CA LYS A 64 7.05 -25.97 8.39
C LYS A 64 5.69 -26.39 8.94
N ASP A 65 5.21 -27.53 8.47
CA ASP A 65 3.94 -28.08 8.90
C ASP A 65 4.08 -28.76 10.27
N ARG A 66 3.59 -28.07 11.30
CA ARG A 66 3.53 -28.51 12.68
C ARG A 66 2.23 -28.04 13.34
N PRO A 67 1.72 -28.78 14.33
CA PRO A 67 0.48 -28.40 15.03
C PRO A 67 0.52 -26.95 15.59
N GLU A 68 1.66 -26.54 16.15
CA GLU A 68 1.81 -25.20 16.72
C GLU A 68 1.74 -24.10 15.64
N VAL A 69 2.34 -24.33 14.48
CA VAL A 69 2.31 -23.40 13.34
C VAL A 69 0.88 -23.31 12.79
N ARG A 70 0.20 -24.45 12.66
CA ARG A 70 -1.22 -24.47 12.26
C ARG A 70 -2.09 -23.70 13.23
N ALA A 71 -1.88 -23.86 14.54
CA ALA A 71 -2.64 -23.14 15.57
C ALA A 71 -2.44 -21.61 15.48
N VAL A 72 -1.22 -21.16 15.21
CA VAL A 72 -0.93 -19.73 15.00
C VAL A 72 -1.62 -19.21 13.74
N LEU A 73 -1.54 -19.94 12.61
CA LEU A 73 -2.20 -19.53 11.38
C LEU A 73 -3.73 -19.53 11.51
N ASP A 74 -4.31 -20.53 12.20
CA ASP A 74 -5.73 -20.56 12.50
C ASP A 74 -6.15 -19.35 13.36
N PHE A 75 -5.37 -18.98 14.35
CA PHE A 75 -5.61 -17.77 15.14
C PHE A 75 -5.55 -16.52 14.27
N LEU A 76 -4.50 -16.35 13.46
CA LEU A 76 -4.30 -15.18 12.60
C LEU A 76 -5.31 -15.09 11.44
N SER A 77 -5.95 -16.20 11.07
CA SER A 77 -7.01 -16.21 10.04
C SER A 77 -8.37 -15.70 10.52
N ARG A 78 -8.51 -15.37 11.80
CA ARG A 78 -9.75 -14.86 12.38
C ARG A 78 -9.72 -13.34 12.46
N GLY A 79 -10.81 -12.66 12.09
CA GLY A 79 -10.88 -11.21 12.12
C GLY A 79 -10.55 -10.61 13.50
N GLU A 80 -11.00 -11.24 14.59
CA GLU A 80 -10.69 -10.78 15.94
C GLU A 80 -9.18 -10.71 16.25
N SER A 81 -8.35 -11.51 15.59
CA SER A 81 -6.90 -11.53 15.82
C SER A 81 -6.20 -10.24 15.39
N ILE A 82 -6.74 -9.55 14.36
CA ILE A 82 -6.15 -8.31 13.83
C ILE A 82 -6.57 -7.06 14.62
N ARG A 83 -7.58 -7.18 15.49
CA ARG A 83 -8.16 -6.05 16.22
C ARG A 83 -7.12 -5.23 16.98
N LEU A 84 -6.18 -5.90 17.68
CA LEU A 84 -5.13 -5.20 18.42
C LEU A 84 -4.16 -4.44 17.51
N TRP A 85 -3.96 -4.92 16.28
CA TRP A 85 -3.14 -4.24 15.28
C TRP A 85 -3.87 -3.01 14.76
N LEU A 86 -5.14 -3.15 14.36
CA LEU A 86 -5.96 -2.04 13.86
C LEU A 86 -6.06 -0.91 14.90
N ALA A 87 -6.17 -1.25 16.18
CA ALA A 87 -6.20 -0.27 17.26
C ALA A 87 -4.90 0.56 17.41
N GLN A 88 -3.79 0.09 16.85
CA GLN A 88 -2.52 0.85 16.80
C GLN A 88 -2.41 1.76 15.58
N GLY A 89 -3.24 1.54 14.58
CA GLY A 89 -3.27 2.28 13.32
C GLY A 89 -2.26 1.80 12.28
N GLY A 90 -2.45 2.29 11.05
CA GLY A 90 -1.55 2.07 9.92
C GLY A 90 -1.79 0.77 9.15
N ALA A 91 -2.82 -0.02 9.50
CA ALA A 91 -3.18 -1.25 8.82
C ALA A 91 -4.66 -1.27 8.41
N LEU A 92 -4.97 -2.00 7.35
CA LEU A 92 -6.33 -2.35 6.98
C LEU A 92 -6.54 -3.86 7.13
N SER A 93 -7.74 -4.27 7.52
CA SER A 93 -8.08 -5.67 7.68
C SER A 93 -8.48 -6.32 6.36
N PRO A 94 -8.01 -7.54 6.07
CA PRO A 94 -8.51 -8.36 4.97
C PRO A 94 -9.78 -9.13 5.31
N HIS A 95 -10.28 -9.03 6.54
CA HIS A 95 -11.41 -9.82 7.04
C HIS A 95 -12.73 -9.08 6.90
N LEU A 96 -13.75 -9.77 6.37
CA LEU A 96 -15.09 -9.22 6.16
C LEU A 96 -15.90 -9.02 7.45
N ASP A 97 -15.51 -9.66 8.54
CA ASP A 97 -16.15 -9.53 9.87
C ASP A 97 -15.53 -8.43 10.74
N THR A 98 -14.60 -7.66 10.18
CA THR A 98 -13.99 -6.51 10.85
C THR A 98 -15.05 -5.45 11.17
N GLN A 99 -15.04 -4.96 12.41
CA GLN A 99 -15.93 -3.89 12.81
C GLN A 99 -15.24 -2.53 12.65
N PRO A 100 -15.95 -1.48 12.19
CA PRO A 100 -15.36 -0.15 12.00
C PRO A 100 -14.71 0.42 13.27
N ASP A 101 -15.26 0.13 14.45
CA ASP A 101 -14.75 0.60 15.74
C ASP A 101 -13.44 -0.07 16.19
N TRP A 102 -12.93 -1.06 15.42
CA TRP A 102 -11.62 -1.64 15.68
C TRP A 102 -10.47 -0.78 15.14
N TYR A 103 -10.75 0.08 14.15
CA TYR A 103 -9.76 1.01 13.61
C TYR A 103 -9.44 2.13 14.58
N SER A 104 -8.20 2.58 14.59
CA SER A 104 -7.68 3.56 15.55
C SER A 104 -8.30 4.95 15.41
N ASN A 105 -8.81 5.28 14.23
CA ASN A 105 -9.35 6.60 13.90
C ASN A 105 -10.33 6.57 12.73
N GLU A 106 -11.08 7.66 12.58
CA GLU A 106 -12.10 7.81 11.54
C GLU A 106 -11.51 7.77 10.11
N THR A 107 -10.29 8.26 9.92
CA THR A 107 -9.61 8.22 8.62
C THR A 107 -9.42 6.79 8.13
N GLU A 108 -8.95 5.90 9.01
CA GLU A 108 -8.77 4.49 8.66
C GLU A 108 -10.08 3.78 8.39
N GLN A 109 -11.14 4.12 9.13
CA GLN A 109 -12.50 3.61 8.86
C GLN A 109 -12.97 4.03 7.45
N GLN A 110 -12.75 5.29 7.07
CA GLN A 110 -13.12 5.80 5.75
C GLN A 110 -12.30 5.14 4.63
N ILE A 111 -10.99 4.91 4.83
CA ILE A 111 -10.15 4.21 3.86
C ILE A 111 -10.60 2.74 3.71
N ALA A 112 -10.91 2.06 4.81
CA ALA A 112 -11.45 0.71 4.78
C ALA A 112 -12.77 0.65 3.98
N ALA A 113 -13.68 1.59 4.21
CA ALA A 113 -14.92 1.70 3.46
C ALA A 113 -14.71 1.97 1.96
N LEU A 114 -13.66 2.71 1.56
CA LEU A 114 -13.30 2.87 0.15
C LEU A 114 -12.88 1.54 -0.49
N VAL A 115 -12.11 0.72 0.23
CA VAL A 115 -11.70 -0.61 -0.26
C VAL A 115 -12.89 -1.55 -0.37
N GLU A 116 -13.78 -1.57 0.63
CA GLU A 116 -15.00 -2.39 0.63
C GLU A 116 -15.95 -2.04 -0.52
N ASN A 117 -16.06 -0.76 -0.87
CA ASN A 117 -16.93 -0.27 -1.95
C ASN A 117 -16.24 -0.21 -3.32
N ALA A 118 -15.00 -0.68 -3.43
CA ALA A 118 -14.29 -0.70 -4.70
C ALA A 118 -14.96 -1.63 -5.71
N SER A 119 -15.02 -1.23 -6.98
CA SER A 119 -15.60 -2.04 -8.06
C SER A 119 -14.82 -3.33 -8.31
N ALA A 120 -13.56 -3.36 -7.99
CA ALA A 120 -12.67 -4.52 -8.05
C ALA A 120 -11.43 -4.30 -7.16
N ILE A 121 -10.87 -5.39 -6.69
CA ILE A 121 -9.56 -5.39 -6.02
C ILE A 121 -8.50 -5.85 -7.02
N ARG A 122 -7.36 -5.15 -7.05
CA ARG A 122 -6.17 -5.53 -7.83
C ARG A 122 -4.97 -5.53 -6.91
N PHE A 123 -4.20 -6.59 -6.97
CA PHE A 123 -2.92 -6.67 -6.25
C PHE A 123 -1.83 -5.92 -7.04
N ASP A 124 -0.83 -5.36 -6.34
CA ASP A 124 0.25 -4.63 -7.00
C ASP A 124 1.00 -5.54 -7.98
N GLY A 125 1.08 -5.12 -9.24
CA GLY A 125 1.73 -5.88 -10.30
C GLY A 125 3.23 -6.06 -10.07
N ALA A 126 3.89 -5.11 -9.42
CA ALA A 126 5.32 -5.21 -9.11
C ALA A 126 5.59 -6.33 -8.09
N ASP A 127 4.69 -6.54 -7.14
CA ASP A 127 4.78 -7.61 -6.15
C ASP A 127 4.47 -9.01 -6.72
N LEU A 128 3.82 -9.05 -7.89
CA LEU A 128 3.53 -10.30 -8.61
C LEU A 128 4.64 -10.70 -9.60
N MET A 129 5.62 -9.84 -9.84
CA MET A 129 6.77 -10.16 -10.69
C MET A 129 7.76 -11.08 -9.96
N PRO A 130 8.60 -11.84 -10.68
CA PRO A 130 9.75 -12.51 -10.08
C PRO A 130 10.59 -11.51 -9.26
N ALA A 131 11.17 -11.95 -8.15
CA ALA A 131 11.89 -11.08 -7.22
C ALA A 131 13.04 -10.30 -7.90
N GLU A 132 13.71 -10.96 -8.85
CA GLU A 132 14.80 -10.37 -9.66
C GLU A 132 14.29 -9.19 -10.51
N VAL A 133 13.03 -9.23 -10.91
CA VAL A 133 12.39 -8.17 -11.72
C VAL A 133 11.77 -7.13 -10.80
N GLY A 134 10.73 -7.50 -10.04
CA GLY A 134 9.89 -6.54 -9.31
C GLY A 134 10.64 -5.79 -8.21
N THR A 135 11.17 -6.52 -7.24
CA THR A 135 11.85 -5.92 -6.09
C THR A 135 13.29 -5.49 -6.37
N ALA A 136 13.94 -6.05 -7.38
CA ALA A 136 15.33 -5.73 -7.72
C ALA A 136 15.44 -4.79 -8.92
N ALA A 137 15.27 -5.29 -10.15
CA ALA A 137 15.56 -4.52 -11.36
C ALA A 137 14.60 -3.35 -11.56
N PHE A 138 13.29 -3.59 -11.44
CA PHE A 138 12.25 -2.57 -11.64
C PHE A 138 12.44 -1.40 -10.66
N TRP A 139 12.48 -1.67 -9.38
CA TRP A 139 12.61 -0.61 -8.36
C TRP A 139 13.88 0.21 -8.54
N ARG A 140 15.03 -0.44 -8.73
CA ARG A 140 16.31 0.26 -8.90
C ARG A 140 16.36 1.08 -10.19
N SER A 141 15.93 0.51 -11.31
CA SER A 141 15.98 1.19 -12.61
C SER A 141 15.03 2.39 -12.65
N MET A 142 13.79 2.25 -12.16
CA MET A 142 12.85 3.36 -12.12
C MET A 142 13.30 4.46 -11.16
N THR A 143 13.88 4.10 -10.01
CA THR A 143 14.47 5.09 -9.08
C THR A 143 15.64 5.83 -9.74
N SER A 144 16.51 5.12 -10.45
CA SER A 144 17.64 5.73 -11.15
C SER A 144 17.18 6.66 -12.28
N TRP A 145 16.17 6.27 -13.03
CA TRP A 145 15.59 7.12 -14.06
C TRP A 145 14.96 8.40 -13.47
N VAL A 146 14.15 8.29 -12.44
CA VAL A 146 13.52 9.45 -11.78
C VAL A 146 14.58 10.40 -11.21
N ASN A 147 15.70 9.87 -10.70
CA ASN A 147 16.82 10.67 -10.20
C ASN A 147 17.73 11.23 -11.32
N GLY A 148 17.46 10.91 -12.59
CA GLY A 148 18.22 11.38 -13.74
C GLY A 148 19.62 10.75 -13.89
N THR A 149 19.87 9.59 -13.26
CA THR A 149 21.15 8.88 -13.35
C THR A 149 21.26 7.93 -14.53
N VAL A 150 20.10 7.51 -15.09
CA VAL A 150 19.99 6.76 -16.34
C VAL A 150 18.82 7.31 -17.17
N ASP A 151 18.87 7.12 -18.49
CA ASP A 151 17.74 7.41 -19.37
C ASP A 151 16.65 6.32 -19.28
N LEU A 152 15.48 6.62 -19.84
CA LEU A 152 14.32 5.70 -19.79
C LEU A 152 14.60 4.39 -20.55
N ASP A 153 15.23 4.46 -21.71
CA ASP A 153 15.50 3.27 -22.53
C ASP A 153 16.46 2.32 -21.83
N THR A 154 17.49 2.85 -21.18
CA THR A 154 18.41 2.08 -20.33
C THR A 154 17.68 1.45 -19.15
N ALA A 155 16.78 2.19 -18.48
CA ALA A 155 16.02 1.66 -17.36
C ALA A 155 15.11 0.51 -17.80
N LEU A 156 14.34 0.69 -18.89
CA LEU A 156 13.44 -0.34 -19.43
C LEU A 156 14.20 -1.59 -19.91
N THR A 157 15.29 -1.40 -20.65
CA THR A 157 16.13 -2.52 -21.13
C THR A 157 16.71 -3.32 -19.95
N THR A 158 17.09 -2.66 -18.88
CA THR A 158 17.61 -3.32 -17.67
C THR A 158 16.52 -4.15 -16.99
N ILE A 159 15.29 -3.66 -16.95
CA ILE A 159 14.15 -4.40 -16.40
C ILE A 159 13.83 -5.62 -17.27
N ASP A 160 13.75 -5.43 -18.58
CA ASP A 160 13.46 -6.53 -19.53
C ASP A 160 14.53 -7.64 -19.46
N ALA A 161 15.79 -7.26 -19.34
CA ALA A 161 16.89 -8.22 -19.24
C ALA A 161 16.91 -9.02 -17.91
N ALA A 162 16.17 -8.58 -16.91
CA ALA A 162 16.08 -9.25 -15.62
C ALA A 162 15.01 -10.37 -15.58
N TRP A 163 14.15 -10.47 -16.62
CA TRP A 163 13.16 -11.55 -16.67
C TRP A 163 13.83 -12.90 -16.83
N PRO A 164 13.40 -13.93 -16.06
CA PRO A 164 13.90 -15.28 -16.22
C PRO A 164 13.71 -15.74 -17.66
N THR A 165 14.77 -16.28 -18.25
CA THR A 165 14.68 -17.03 -19.51
C THR A 165 14.48 -18.51 -19.14
N ASP A 166 13.34 -19.08 -19.51
CA ASP A 166 13.05 -20.52 -19.38
C ASP A 166 14.10 -21.40 -20.07
#